data_25928ddbcd28f5ade7494e1782563f73
#
_entry.id   25928ddbcd28f5ade7494e1782563f73
#
_cell.length_a   1.000
_cell.length_b   1.000
_cell.length_c   1.000
_cell.angle_alpha   90.00
_cell.angle_beta   90.00
_cell.angle_gamma   90.00
#
_symmetry.space_group_name_H-M   'P 1'
#
loop_
_entity.id
_entity.type
_entity.pdbx_description
1 polymer ?
#
loop_
_entity_poly.entity_id
_entity_poly.type
_entity_poly.pdbx_seq_one_letter_code
_entity_poly.pdbx_strand_id
1 'polypeptide(L)'
;PKIEPAYYDTTPVRGPLKPRLMTEGTPCGQCHDSMGPPAEDPRKRGVFHSRVVLRHGLNVRCFNCHNSEKRDFFVAYGGEPIPYSRVETLCAKCHGPHYRDWLQGAHGRRSGYWNTALGERTTLVCIGCHDPHWPIFKPLRAAPAPQTLRVTAHAGER
;
A
#
# COMPACT_ATOMS: atom_id res chain seq x y z
N PRO A 1 15.62 -1.30 7.20
CA PRO A 1 15.30 0.04 6.73
C PRO A 1 14.41 0.75 7.73
N LYS A 2 14.60 2.06 7.89
CA LYS A 2 13.70 2.89 8.67
C LYS A 2 12.46 3.20 7.84
N ILE A 3 11.28 2.98 8.40
CA ILE A 3 10.01 3.09 7.68
C ILE A 3 9.38 4.43 8.02
N GLU A 4 8.83 5.13 7.04
CA GLU A 4 8.16 6.41 7.25
C GLU A 4 6.84 6.21 7.99
N PRO A 5 6.67 6.73 9.22
CA PRO A 5 5.47 6.50 10.03
C PRO A 5 4.19 7.01 9.37
N ALA A 6 4.30 8.10 8.62
CA ALA A 6 3.17 8.74 7.96
C ALA A 6 2.40 7.83 6.98
N TYR A 7 3.00 6.71 6.57
CA TYR A 7 2.37 5.81 5.61
C TYR A 7 1.52 4.71 6.23
N TYR A 8 1.60 4.50 7.51
CA TYR A 8 0.77 3.49 8.17
C TYR A 8 -0.69 3.91 8.30
N ASP A 9 -0.93 5.20 8.42
CA ASP A 9 -2.27 5.78 8.60
C ASP A 9 -2.79 6.46 7.35
N THR A 10 -1.97 6.58 6.32
CA THR A 10 -2.34 7.24 5.09
C THR A 10 -2.81 6.28 4.04
N THR A 11 -3.62 6.77 3.31
CA THR A 11 -4.23 6.35 2.08
C THR A 11 -3.18 5.89 1.07
N PRO A 12 -3.21 4.67 0.54
CA PRO A 12 -2.37 4.29 -0.58
C PRO A 12 -2.47 5.32 -1.69
N VAL A 13 -1.34 5.69 -2.28
CA VAL A 13 -1.28 6.68 -3.38
C VAL A 13 -2.20 6.28 -4.55
N ARG A 14 -2.56 5.00 -4.63
CA ARG A 14 -3.40 4.45 -5.69
C ARG A 14 -4.45 3.53 -5.10
N GLY A 15 -5.65 4.00 -5.02
CA GLY A 15 -6.80 3.15 -4.69
C GLY A 15 -7.77 3.75 -3.69
N PRO A 16 -8.96 3.20 -3.66
CA PRO A 16 -9.97 3.60 -2.70
C PRO A 16 -9.54 3.13 -1.32
N LEU A 17 -9.48 4.04 -0.47
CA LEU A 17 -9.07 3.85 0.90
C LEU A 17 -10.25 3.65 1.81
N LYS A 18 -9.98 3.84 3.07
CA LYS A 18 -10.94 3.74 4.15
C LYS A 18 -12.33 4.16 3.70
N PRO A 19 -13.37 3.39 4.01
CA PRO A 19 -14.74 3.85 3.80
C PRO A 19 -14.91 5.26 4.36
N ARG A 20 -15.66 6.12 3.67
CA ARG A 20 -15.89 7.52 4.05
C ARG A 20 -16.36 7.73 5.51
N LEU A 21 -16.80 6.68 6.17
CA LEU A 21 -17.28 6.68 7.56
C LEU A 21 -16.18 6.40 8.60
N MET A 22 -14.97 6.06 8.15
CA MET A 22 -13.86 5.87 9.08
C MET A 22 -13.08 7.18 9.16
N THR A 23 -13.18 7.85 10.28
CA THR A 23 -12.23 8.90 10.64
C THR A 23 -10.85 8.27 10.76
N GLU A 24 -9.85 9.05 10.42
CA GLU A 24 -8.45 8.64 10.59
C GLU A 24 -8.22 8.15 12.02
N GLY A 25 -7.65 6.95 12.17
CA GLY A 25 -7.39 6.37 13.48
C GLY A 25 -8.52 5.57 14.13
N THR A 26 -9.72 5.44 13.52
CA THR A 26 -10.77 4.58 14.08
C THR A 26 -10.39 3.10 13.94
N PRO A 27 -10.22 2.35 15.05
CA PRO A 27 -9.92 0.93 15.00
C PRO A 27 -11.10 0.15 14.40
N CYS A 28 -10.79 -0.86 13.59
CA CYS A 28 -11.82 -1.76 13.04
C CYS A 28 -12.51 -2.54 14.16
N GLY A 29 -11.76 -2.92 15.19
CA GLY A 29 -12.23 -3.60 16.39
C GLY A 29 -13.37 -2.86 17.07
N GLN A 30 -13.38 -1.52 17.05
CA GLN A 30 -14.44 -0.73 17.68
C GLN A 30 -15.84 -1.14 17.22
N CYS A 31 -16.01 -1.55 15.97
CA CYS A 31 -17.30 -2.08 15.48
C CYS A 31 -17.32 -3.60 15.41
N HIS A 32 -16.14 -4.26 15.27
CA HIS A 32 -16.08 -5.67 14.94
C HIS A 32 -15.76 -6.60 16.10
N ASP A 33 -15.32 -6.11 17.27
CA ASP A 33 -14.96 -6.97 18.41
C ASP A 33 -16.13 -7.79 18.94
N SER A 34 -17.36 -7.28 18.78
CA SER A 34 -18.59 -7.99 19.14
C SER A 34 -19.19 -8.83 18.01
N MET A 35 -18.63 -8.74 16.80
CA MET A 35 -19.11 -9.44 15.62
C MET A 35 -18.20 -10.60 15.27
N GLY A 36 -18.73 -11.80 15.25
CA GLY A 36 -18.03 -12.96 14.71
C GLY A 36 -17.66 -12.80 13.23
N PRO A 37 -16.86 -13.72 12.68
CA PRO A 37 -16.54 -13.72 11.26
C PRO A 37 -17.84 -13.81 10.43
N PRO A 38 -17.97 -13.05 9.34
CA PRO A 38 -19.15 -13.10 8.51
C PRO A 38 -19.28 -14.44 7.79
N ALA A 39 -20.48 -14.98 7.73
CA ALA A 39 -20.78 -16.18 6.96
C ALA A 39 -20.65 -15.99 5.45
N GLU A 40 -20.79 -14.73 4.99
CA GLU A 40 -20.74 -14.33 3.59
C GLU A 40 -19.68 -13.26 3.36
N ASP A 41 -19.35 -13.06 2.07
CA ASP A 41 -18.49 -11.96 1.62
C ASP A 41 -19.13 -10.62 2.04
N PRO A 42 -18.46 -9.80 2.87
CA PRO A 42 -19.00 -8.54 3.38
C PRO A 42 -19.39 -7.54 2.28
N ARG A 43 -18.81 -7.65 1.10
CA ARG A 43 -19.13 -6.79 -0.05
C ARG A 43 -20.54 -7.00 -0.57
N LYS A 44 -21.11 -8.19 -0.39
CA LYS A 44 -22.47 -8.53 -0.82
C LYS A 44 -23.55 -7.90 0.06
N ARG A 45 -23.22 -7.50 1.27
CA ARG A 45 -24.18 -6.94 2.21
C ARG A 45 -24.57 -5.48 1.96
N GLY A 46 -23.93 -4.82 0.97
CA GLY A 46 -24.27 -3.47 0.54
C GLY A 46 -24.00 -2.35 1.53
N VAL A 47 -23.27 -2.63 2.64
CA VAL A 47 -22.97 -1.68 3.70
C VAL A 47 -21.55 -1.11 3.55
N PHE A 48 -20.75 -1.08 4.60
CA PHE A 48 -19.46 -0.36 4.65
C PHE A 48 -18.38 -0.86 3.68
N HIS A 49 -18.40 -2.13 3.27
CA HIS A 49 -17.35 -2.75 2.45
C HIS A 49 -17.75 -2.97 0.98
N SER A 50 -18.94 -2.56 0.58
CA SER A 50 -19.48 -2.79 -0.77
C SER A 50 -18.65 -2.14 -1.90
N ARG A 51 -17.89 -1.09 -1.58
CA ARG A 51 -17.06 -0.36 -2.54
C ARG A 51 -15.66 -0.94 -2.74
N VAL A 52 -15.28 -1.94 -1.93
CA VAL A 52 -13.96 -2.55 -2.05
C VAL A 52 -13.91 -3.43 -3.30
N VAL A 53 -13.10 -3.01 -4.26
CA VAL A 53 -12.84 -3.78 -5.48
C VAL A 53 -11.57 -4.60 -5.27
N LEU A 54 -11.72 -5.90 -5.05
CA LEU A 54 -10.60 -6.81 -4.85
C LEU A 54 -10.19 -7.44 -6.18
N ARG A 55 -9.01 -7.06 -6.67
CA ARG A 55 -8.37 -7.58 -7.89
C ARG A 55 -6.91 -7.93 -7.62
N HIS A 56 -6.69 -8.90 -6.77
CA HIS A 56 -5.36 -9.33 -6.33
C HIS A 56 -5.10 -10.80 -6.72
N GLY A 57 -5.19 -11.08 -8.01
CA GLY A 57 -4.96 -12.43 -8.53
C GLY A 57 -5.87 -13.46 -7.89
N LEU A 58 -5.28 -14.51 -7.33
CA LEU A 58 -6.00 -15.59 -6.65
C LEU A 58 -6.49 -15.20 -5.24
N ASN A 59 -6.09 -14.05 -4.71
CA ASN A 59 -6.51 -13.57 -3.38
C ASN A 59 -7.88 -12.89 -3.45
N VAL A 60 -8.92 -13.69 -3.55
CA VAL A 60 -10.31 -13.21 -3.70
C VAL A 60 -11.07 -13.10 -2.38
N ARG A 61 -10.48 -13.52 -1.27
CA ARG A 61 -11.08 -13.52 0.08
C ARG A 61 -10.41 -12.49 0.97
N CYS A 62 -11.22 -11.72 1.68
CA CYS A 62 -10.73 -10.69 2.61
C CYS A 62 -9.80 -11.27 3.69
N PHE A 63 -10.14 -12.43 4.22
CA PHE A 63 -9.39 -13.10 5.30
C PHE A 63 -8.13 -13.84 4.86
N ASN A 64 -7.77 -13.78 3.60
CA ASN A 64 -6.41 -14.14 3.18
C ASN A 64 -5.37 -13.14 3.69
N CYS A 65 -5.81 -11.91 3.98
CA CYS A 65 -4.98 -10.81 4.42
C CYS A 65 -5.41 -10.24 5.77
N HIS A 66 -6.71 -10.01 5.99
CA HIS A 66 -7.26 -9.49 7.24
C HIS A 66 -7.52 -10.60 8.24
N ASN A 67 -7.24 -10.33 9.51
CA ASN A 67 -7.52 -11.29 10.57
C ASN A 67 -9.03 -11.34 10.83
N SER A 68 -9.59 -12.56 10.88
CA SER A 68 -11.03 -12.76 11.06
C SER A 68 -11.53 -12.59 12.49
N GLU A 69 -10.64 -12.59 13.46
CA GLU A 69 -10.94 -12.43 14.88
C GLU A 69 -10.49 -11.05 15.39
N LYS A 70 -9.25 -10.68 15.08
CA LYS A 70 -8.65 -9.40 15.48
C LYS A 70 -8.64 -8.44 14.29
N ARG A 71 -9.69 -7.65 14.13
CA ARG A 71 -9.93 -6.83 12.93
C ARG A 71 -8.93 -5.69 12.72
N ASP A 72 -8.19 -5.32 13.76
CA ASP A 72 -7.11 -4.33 13.70
C ASP A 72 -5.76 -4.94 13.29
N PHE A 73 -5.78 -6.18 12.83
CA PHE A 73 -4.59 -6.91 12.42
C PHE A 73 -4.77 -7.56 11.05
N PHE A 74 -3.67 -7.75 10.37
CA PHE A 74 -3.56 -8.72 9.29
C PHE A 74 -3.31 -10.12 9.86
N VAL A 75 -3.26 -11.12 8.97
CA VAL A 75 -3.06 -12.53 9.35
C VAL A 75 -1.82 -13.11 8.65
N ALA A 76 -0.95 -13.76 9.42
CA ALA A 76 0.16 -14.55 8.91
C ALA A 76 -0.31 -15.92 8.37
N TYR A 77 0.61 -16.72 7.80
CA TYR A 77 0.28 -18.08 7.35
C TYR A 77 -0.20 -19.00 8.46
N GLY A 78 0.39 -18.88 9.64
CA GLY A 78 0.03 -19.69 10.81
C GLY A 78 -1.18 -19.17 11.58
N GLY A 79 -1.79 -18.04 11.12
CA GLY A 79 -2.93 -17.42 11.82
C GLY A 79 -2.53 -16.31 12.79
N GLU A 80 -1.23 -16.11 13.04
CA GLU A 80 -0.75 -15.10 13.97
C GLU A 80 -1.12 -13.69 13.46
N PRO A 81 -1.47 -12.78 14.37
CA PRO A 81 -1.81 -11.41 14.00
C PRO A 81 -0.57 -10.61 13.59
N ILE A 82 -0.64 -9.91 12.47
CA ILE A 82 0.36 -8.96 12.01
C ILE A 82 -0.20 -7.55 12.23
N PRO A 83 0.45 -6.69 13.01
CA PRO A 83 0.00 -5.30 13.18
C PRO A 83 -0.08 -4.56 11.84
N TYR A 84 -1.03 -3.64 11.69
CA TYR A 84 -1.14 -2.83 10.46
C TYR A 84 0.12 -2.00 10.18
N SER A 85 0.84 -1.63 11.22
CA SER A 85 2.16 -0.98 11.12
C SER A 85 3.25 -1.84 10.46
N ARG A 86 3.00 -3.13 10.27
CA ARG A 86 3.93 -4.09 9.66
C ARG A 86 3.35 -4.68 8.37
N VAL A 87 2.66 -3.86 7.59
CA VAL A 87 2.00 -4.28 6.34
C VAL A 87 2.98 -4.92 5.34
N GLU A 88 4.26 -4.53 5.36
CA GLU A 88 5.29 -5.11 4.51
C GLU A 88 5.48 -6.61 4.78
N THR A 89 5.30 -7.05 6.02
CA THR A 89 5.39 -8.49 6.37
C THR A 89 4.19 -9.27 5.86
N LEU A 90 3.01 -8.65 5.78
CA LEU A 90 1.87 -9.25 5.10
C LEU A 90 2.18 -9.48 3.62
N CYS A 91 2.71 -8.47 2.94
CA CYS A 91 3.05 -8.58 1.51
C CYS A 91 4.11 -9.66 1.27
N ALA A 92 5.08 -9.77 2.17
CA ALA A 92 6.16 -10.75 2.13
C ALA A 92 5.66 -12.21 2.13
N LYS A 93 4.47 -12.50 2.64
CA LYS A 93 3.87 -13.85 2.59
C LYS A 93 3.90 -14.45 1.17
N CYS A 94 3.60 -13.64 0.18
CA CYS A 94 3.53 -14.10 -1.21
C CYS A 94 4.59 -13.45 -2.10
N HIS A 95 5.04 -12.24 -1.78
CA HIS A 95 5.96 -11.43 -2.57
C HIS A 95 7.39 -11.43 -2.00
N GLY A 96 7.88 -12.59 -1.58
CA GLY A 96 9.21 -12.76 -0.96
C GLY A 96 10.38 -12.14 -1.74
N PRO A 97 10.51 -12.36 -3.06
CA PRO A 97 11.55 -11.71 -3.86
C PRO A 97 11.49 -10.18 -3.78
N HIS A 98 10.31 -9.59 -4.00
CA HIS A 98 10.12 -8.13 -3.94
C HIS A 98 10.37 -7.57 -2.54
N TYR A 99 10.04 -8.33 -1.50
CA TYR A 99 10.33 -7.95 -0.13
C TYR A 99 11.85 -7.94 0.16
N ARG A 100 12.60 -8.92 -0.35
CA ARG A 100 14.08 -8.91 -0.25
C ARG A 100 14.68 -7.71 -0.98
N ASP A 101 14.20 -7.42 -2.18
CA ASP A 101 14.65 -6.26 -2.96
C ASP A 101 14.32 -4.95 -2.24
N TRP A 102 13.16 -4.87 -1.58
CA TRP A 102 12.77 -3.72 -0.77
C TRP A 102 13.69 -3.55 0.44
N LEU A 103 14.03 -4.62 1.14
CA LEU A 103 14.99 -4.58 2.25
C LEU A 103 16.36 -4.07 1.80
N GLN A 104 16.80 -4.47 0.61
CA GLN A 104 18.07 -4.04 0.01
C GLN A 104 17.97 -2.63 -0.62
N GLY A 105 16.78 -2.13 -0.87
CA GLY A 105 16.52 -0.85 -1.51
C GLY A 105 16.58 -0.86 -3.02
N ALA A 106 16.54 -2.02 -3.64
CA ALA A 106 16.39 -2.19 -5.07
C ALA A 106 14.92 -2.03 -5.50
N HIS A 107 13.99 -2.21 -4.58
CA HIS A 107 12.55 -1.98 -4.78
C HIS A 107 12.02 -0.95 -3.76
N GLY A 108 11.07 -0.14 -4.20
CA GLY A 108 10.49 0.92 -3.37
C GLY A 108 11.31 2.22 -3.35
N ARG A 109 10.65 3.30 -2.97
CA ARG A 109 11.28 4.62 -2.88
C ARG A 109 11.96 4.80 -1.53
N ARG A 110 13.17 5.29 -1.56
CA ARG A 110 13.90 5.77 -0.40
C ARG A 110 13.98 7.29 -0.41
N SER A 111 13.88 7.90 0.77
CA SER A 111 14.01 9.34 1.00
C SER A 111 15.09 9.60 2.04
N GLY A 112 15.61 10.83 2.10
CA GLY A 112 16.66 11.23 3.02
C GLY A 112 18.06 11.09 2.43
N TYR A 113 19.04 10.91 3.29
CA TYR A 113 20.44 10.92 2.90
C TYR A 113 20.90 9.57 2.35
N TRP A 114 21.64 9.60 1.24
CA TRP A 114 22.31 8.41 0.72
C TRP A 114 23.40 7.91 1.70
N ASN A 115 24.11 8.85 2.34
CA ASN A 115 25.05 8.57 3.41
C ASN A 115 24.34 8.76 4.76
N THR A 116 24.07 7.68 5.47
CA THR A 116 23.37 7.68 6.75
C THR A 116 24.12 8.33 7.89
N ALA A 117 25.43 8.61 7.72
CA ALA A 117 26.19 9.42 8.67
C ALA A 117 25.78 10.91 8.64
N LEU A 118 25.21 11.38 7.54
CA LEU A 118 24.74 12.77 7.37
C LEU A 118 23.30 12.98 7.84
N GLY A 119 22.54 11.92 8.00
CA GLY A 119 21.14 12.01 8.43
C GLY A 119 20.35 10.73 8.18
N GLU A 120 19.07 10.77 8.51
CA GLU A 120 18.20 9.61 8.40
C GLU A 120 17.81 9.30 6.96
N ARG A 121 17.61 8.02 6.72
CA ARG A 121 17.05 7.51 5.46
C ARG A 121 15.82 6.67 5.77
N THR A 122 14.75 6.97 5.08
CA THR A 122 13.46 6.28 5.21
C THR A 122 13.12 5.52 3.94
N THR A 123 12.27 4.52 4.06
CA THR A 123 11.79 3.73 2.93
C THR A 123 10.27 3.67 2.98
N LEU A 124 9.60 3.94 1.85
CA LEU A 124 8.17 3.78 1.73
C LEU A 124 7.78 2.30 1.86
N VAL A 125 6.71 2.05 2.58
CA VAL A 125 6.08 0.72 2.61
C VAL A 125 5.33 0.43 1.30
N CYS A 126 5.01 -0.84 1.07
CA CYS A 126 4.38 -1.30 -0.16
C CYS A 126 3.12 -0.51 -0.53
N ILE A 127 2.26 -0.25 0.45
CA ILE A 127 0.99 0.49 0.25
C ILE A 127 1.17 1.99 -0.03
N GLY A 128 2.36 2.51 0.16
CA GLY A 128 2.68 3.89 -0.25
C GLY A 128 2.65 4.08 -1.78
N CYS A 129 2.78 2.98 -2.53
CA CYS A 129 2.75 2.98 -4.00
C CYS A 129 1.68 2.03 -4.56
N HIS A 130 1.41 0.90 -3.91
CA HIS A 130 0.47 -0.11 -4.38
C HIS A 130 -0.85 -0.05 -3.60
N ASP A 131 -1.97 -0.09 -4.33
CA ASP A 131 -3.26 -0.37 -3.71
C ASP A 131 -3.30 -1.86 -3.29
N PRO A 132 -3.45 -2.19 -2.00
CA PRO A 132 -3.43 -3.58 -1.57
C PRO A 132 -4.57 -4.42 -2.14
N HIS A 133 -5.67 -3.81 -2.52
CA HIS A 133 -6.81 -4.51 -3.11
C HIS A 133 -6.69 -4.65 -4.64
N TRP A 134 -5.89 -3.79 -5.27
CA TRP A 134 -5.61 -3.82 -6.70
C TRP A 134 -4.16 -3.38 -6.98
N PRO A 135 -3.15 -4.22 -6.67
CA PRO A 135 -1.75 -3.80 -6.62
C PRO A 135 -1.10 -3.55 -7.98
N ILE A 136 -1.74 -3.93 -9.08
CA ILE A 136 -1.20 -3.75 -10.43
C ILE A 136 -1.19 -2.25 -10.78
N PHE A 137 -0.04 -1.73 -11.18
CA PHE A 137 0.05 -0.39 -11.73
C PHE A 137 -0.70 -0.32 -13.07
N LYS A 138 -1.61 0.62 -13.19
CA LYS A 138 -2.21 0.94 -14.49
C LYS A 138 -1.15 1.55 -15.40
N PRO A 139 -1.17 1.27 -16.71
CA PRO A 139 -0.30 1.95 -17.66
C PRO A 139 -0.44 3.46 -17.51
N LEU A 140 0.66 4.14 -17.37
CA LEU A 140 0.71 5.60 -17.34
C LEU A 140 0.92 6.11 -18.75
N ARG A 141 0.19 7.17 -19.12
CA ARG A 141 0.49 7.89 -20.35
C ARG A 141 1.89 8.49 -20.21
N ALA A 142 2.72 8.32 -21.23
CA ALA A 142 4.02 8.94 -21.26
C ALA A 142 3.88 10.45 -21.10
N ALA A 143 4.73 11.04 -20.27
CA ALA A 143 4.83 12.48 -20.22
C ALA A 143 5.28 13.03 -21.60
N PRO A 144 4.81 14.22 -22.01
CA PRO A 144 5.35 14.85 -23.21
C PRO A 144 6.86 15.05 -23.04
N ALA A 145 7.56 15.05 -24.15
CA ALA A 145 8.98 15.32 -24.16
C ALA A 145 9.27 16.67 -23.47
N PRO A 146 10.37 16.78 -22.71
CA PRO A 146 10.77 18.04 -22.11
C PRO A 146 10.88 19.13 -23.20
N GLN A 147 10.26 20.28 -22.96
CA GLN A 147 10.52 21.45 -23.79
C GLN A 147 11.94 21.93 -23.46
N THR A 148 12.91 21.51 -24.25
CA THR A 148 14.27 21.98 -24.09
C THR A 148 14.38 23.39 -24.68
N LEU A 149 14.87 24.33 -23.89
CA LEU A 149 15.18 25.72 -24.34
C LEU A 149 16.30 25.80 -25.38
N ARG A 150 16.71 24.67 -25.98
CA ARG A 150 17.85 24.58 -26.89
C ARG A 150 17.52 24.87 -28.38
N VAL A 151 16.32 25.27 -28.72
CA VAL A 151 15.91 25.33 -30.14
C VAL A 151 16.07 26.70 -30.78
N THR A 152 16.52 27.72 -30.10
CA THR A 152 16.50 29.08 -30.70
C THR A 152 17.86 29.77 -30.92
N ALA A 153 18.97 29.05 -30.74
CA ALA A 153 20.27 29.75 -30.82
C ALA A 153 21.01 29.62 -32.17
N HIS A 154 20.46 28.97 -33.21
CA HIS A 154 21.16 28.80 -34.49
C HIS A 154 20.28 28.96 -35.74
N ALA A 155 19.29 29.83 -35.69
CA ALA A 155 18.58 30.24 -36.90
C ALA A 155 18.79 31.73 -37.16
N GLY A 156 20.05 32.11 -37.35
CA GLY A 156 20.35 33.49 -37.68
C GLY A 156 21.83 33.70 -37.85
N GLU A 157 22.37 33.20 -38.95
CA GLU A 157 23.57 33.76 -39.61
C GLU A 157 23.93 32.91 -40.81
N ARG A 158 23.36 33.21 -41.95
CA ARG A 158 23.98 33.16 -43.28
C ARG A 158 23.29 34.12 -44.21
#